data_1eacab5812b3b142be6d466bc0161868
#
_entry.id   1eacab5812b3b142be6d466bc0161868
#
_cell.length_a   1.000
_cell.length_b   1.000
_cell.length_c   1.000
_cell.angle_alpha   90.00
_cell.angle_beta   90.00
_cell.angle_gamma   90.00
#
_symmetry.space_group_name_H-M   'P 1'
#
loop_
_entity.id
_entity.type
_entity.pdbx_description
1 polymer ?
#
loop_
_entity_poly.entity_id
_entity_poly.type
_entity_poly.pdbx_seq_one_letter_code
_entity_poly.pdbx_strand_id
1 'polypeptide(L)'
;MRLLVFIMALFAAAPSVAEIVDFMLPDLEGKPVSLSDFRGKWVIVNYWATWCPPCLDEIPELVSLHDDNSDKLVVLGIDYEEVNNDYLKEFVESQMMTYPILRMDPIPVTRLGPVTGLPTTYIISPEGERMARQEGPVTQEAIEAYIARKEQQEGAATPVSAVKTPAPSSR
;
A
#
# COMPACT_ATOMS: atom_id res chain seq x y z
N MET A 1 38.13 -25.66 41.64
CA MET A 1 36.89 -24.87 41.67
C MET A 1 36.90 -23.99 40.42
N ARG A 2 36.25 -24.47 39.32
CA ARG A 2 36.23 -23.80 37.99
C ARG A 2 35.01 -22.89 37.91
N LEU A 3 35.27 -21.60 37.84
CA LEU A 3 34.25 -20.55 37.70
C LEU A 3 33.81 -20.50 36.20
N LEU A 4 32.63 -21.00 35.88
CA LEU A 4 32.01 -20.87 34.55
C LEU A 4 31.39 -19.47 34.49
N VAL A 5 32.02 -18.57 33.73
CA VAL A 5 31.43 -17.25 33.37
C VAL A 5 30.48 -17.47 32.23
N PHE A 6 29.17 -17.38 32.50
CA PHE A 6 28.12 -17.34 31.48
C PHE A 6 28.11 -15.94 30.85
N ILE A 7 28.65 -15.81 29.65
CA ILE A 7 28.50 -14.61 28.82
C ILE A 7 27.12 -14.68 28.21
N MET A 8 26.18 -13.92 28.77
CA MET A 8 24.84 -13.70 28.19
C MET A 8 24.98 -12.70 27.06
N ALA A 9 25.06 -13.21 25.82
CA ALA A 9 25.06 -12.38 24.61
C ALA A 9 23.71 -11.68 24.47
N LEU A 10 23.69 -10.37 24.70
CA LEU A 10 22.54 -9.51 24.45
C LEU A 10 22.38 -9.40 22.92
N PHE A 11 21.49 -10.19 22.35
CA PHE A 11 21.07 -10.05 20.95
C PHE A 11 20.25 -8.77 20.85
N ALA A 12 20.90 -7.66 20.49
CA ALA A 12 20.20 -6.45 20.08
C ALA A 12 19.51 -6.73 18.73
N ALA A 13 18.20 -6.88 18.75
CA ALA A 13 17.41 -6.92 17.52
C ALA A 13 17.59 -5.57 16.81
N ALA A 14 18.29 -5.59 15.67
CA ALA A 14 18.39 -4.41 14.82
C ALA A 14 16.99 -4.04 14.32
N PRO A 15 16.58 -2.75 14.36
CA PRO A 15 15.33 -2.33 13.78
C PRO A 15 15.35 -2.68 12.28
N SER A 16 14.35 -3.43 11.81
CA SER A 16 14.13 -3.63 10.39
C SER A 16 13.77 -2.27 9.80
N VAL A 17 14.67 -1.71 9.00
CA VAL A 17 14.36 -0.50 8.23
C VAL A 17 13.39 -0.93 7.14
N ALA A 18 12.13 -0.53 7.26
CA ALA A 18 11.14 -0.77 6.23
C ALA A 18 11.53 0.03 4.97
N GLU A 19 11.43 -0.61 3.81
CA GLU A 19 11.81 0.00 2.54
C GLU A 19 10.69 0.96 2.08
N ILE A 20 10.99 2.27 2.11
CA ILE A 20 10.13 3.29 1.51
C ILE A 20 10.21 3.14 -0.01
N VAL A 21 9.07 2.96 -0.64
CA VAL A 21 8.96 2.78 -2.09
C VAL A 21 8.35 4.03 -2.75
N ASP A 22 8.76 4.28 -4.00
CA ASP A 22 8.17 5.31 -4.83
C ASP A 22 8.26 4.92 -6.30
N PHE A 23 7.32 5.43 -7.10
CA PHE A 23 7.31 5.38 -8.55
C PHE A 23 6.55 6.58 -9.10
N MET A 24 6.73 6.85 -10.40
CA MET A 24 5.97 7.85 -11.14
C MET A 24 5.46 7.22 -12.43
N LEU A 25 4.16 7.29 -12.69
CA LEU A 25 3.50 6.80 -13.89
C LEU A 25 2.52 7.86 -14.42
N PRO A 26 2.27 7.91 -15.73
CA PRO A 26 1.25 8.78 -16.29
C PRO A 26 -0.16 8.26 -15.99
N ASP A 27 -1.09 9.17 -15.72
CA ASP A 27 -2.52 8.87 -15.76
C ASP A 27 -3.04 8.77 -17.21
N LEU A 28 -4.35 8.59 -17.39
CA LEU A 28 -4.97 8.47 -18.72
C LEU A 28 -4.90 9.78 -19.54
N GLU A 29 -4.65 10.92 -18.92
CA GLU A 29 -4.42 12.22 -19.55
C GLU A 29 -2.95 12.49 -19.83
N GLY A 30 -2.05 11.57 -19.46
CA GLY A 30 -0.60 11.70 -19.59
C GLY A 30 0.06 12.56 -18.52
N LYS A 31 -0.68 12.94 -17.47
CA LYS A 31 -0.16 13.69 -16.33
C LYS A 31 0.62 12.74 -15.42
N PRO A 32 1.85 13.11 -15.01
CA PRO A 32 2.63 12.29 -14.07
C PRO A 32 1.97 12.26 -12.68
N VAL A 33 1.84 11.06 -12.13
CA VAL A 33 1.33 10.78 -10.78
C VAL A 33 2.39 9.96 -10.05
N SER A 34 2.81 10.44 -8.88
CA SER A 34 3.79 9.76 -8.04
C SER A 34 3.10 9.07 -6.86
N LEU A 35 3.60 7.92 -6.45
CA LEU A 35 3.12 7.27 -5.22
C LEU A 35 3.29 8.18 -4.00
N SER A 36 4.34 8.99 -3.98
CA SER A 36 4.60 9.99 -2.93
C SER A 36 3.55 11.10 -2.83
N ASP A 37 2.74 11.33 -3.85
CA ASP A 37 1.65 12.32 -3.81
C ASP A 37 0.54 11.93 -2.82
N PHE A 38 0.51 10.66 -2.42
CA PHE A 38 -0.50 10.09 -1.52
C PHE A 38 0.03 9.83 -0.10
N ARG A 39 1.17 10.41 0.28
CA ARG A 39 1.67 10.28 1.67
C ARG A 39 0.62 10.76 2.68
N GLY A 40 0.55 10.06 3.80
CA GLY A 40 -0.48 10.25 4.83
C GLY A 40 -1.75 9.42 4.61
N LYS A 41 -1.85 8.69 3.49
CA LYS A 41 -2.93 7.73 3.21
C LYS A 41 -2.38 6.34 2.97
N TRP A 42 -3.16 5.33 3.28
CA TRP A 42 -2.93 3.98 2.76
C TRP A 42 -3.11 3.99 1.25
N VAL A 43 -2.23 3.31 0.52
CA VAL A 43 -2.34 3.20 -0.94
C VAL A 43 -2.44 1.74 -1.33
N ILE A 44 -3.51 1.43 -2.06
CA ILE A 44 -3.76 0.10 -2.63
C ILE A 44 -3.40 0.17 -4.11
N VAL A 45 -2.26 -0.39 -4.47
CA VAL A 45 -1.77 -0.42 -5.85
C VAL A 45 -2.15 -1.75 -6.47
N ASN A 46 -3.11 -1.72 -7.39
CA ASN A 46 -3.65 -2.90 -8.05
C ASN A 46 -3.20 -2.94 -9.51
N TYR A 47 -2.48 -3.99 -9.89
CA TYR A 47 -2.09 -4.28 -11.28
C TYR A 47 -3.16 -5.13 -11.94
N TRP A 48 -3.69 -4.66 -13.06
CA TRP A 48 -4.82 -5.28 -13.75
C TRP A 48 -4.72 -5.12 -15.28
N ALA A 49 -5.64 -5.74 -16.03
CA ALA A 49 -5.76 -5.59 -17.47
C ALA A 49 -7.21 -5.80 -17.91
N THR A 50 -7.61 -5.23 -19.06
CA THR A 50 -8.99 -5.32 -19.58
C THR A 50 -9.41 -6.73 -19.97
N TRP A 51 -8.47 -7.58 -20.34
CA TRP A 51 -8.68 -8.98 -20.72
C TRP A 51 -8.59 -9.99 -19.56
N CYS A 52 -8.40 -9.53 -18.32
CA CYS A 52 -8.16 -10.38 -17.14
C CYS A 52 -9.48 -10.60 -16.37
N PRO A 53 -10.19 -11.74 -16.54
CA PRO A 53 -11.48 -11.93 -15.88
C PRO A 53 -11.46 -11.77 -14.35
N PRO A 54 -10.51 -12.35 -13.59
CA PRO A 54 -10.49 -12.15 -12.14
C PRO A 54 -10.20 -10.70 -11.73
N CYS A 55 -9.52 -9.90 -12.60
CA CYS A 55 -9.35 -8.47 -12.36
C CYS A 55 -10.68 -7.72 -12.47
N LEU A 56 -11.51 -8.09 -13.46
CA LEU A 56 -12.81 -7.47 -13.66
C LEU A 56 -13.77 -7.79 -12.53
N ASP A 57 -13.71 -9.00 -12.01
CA ASP A 57 -14.54 -9.46 -10.89
C ASP A 57 -14.28 -8.66 -9.59
N GLU A 58 -13.05 -8.15 -9.37
CA GLU A 58 -12.72 -7.39 -8.18
C GLU A 58 -12.94 -5.87 -8.31
N ILE A 59 -13.20 -5.32 -9.51
CA ILE A 59 -13.39 -3.87 -9.71
C ILE A 59 -14.46 -3.29 -8.77
N PRO A 60 -15.65 -3.89 -8.58
CA PRO A 60 -16.65 -3.35 -7.66
C PRO A 60 -16.16 -3.24 -6.21
N GLU A 61 -15.36 -4.19 -5.76
CA GLU A 61 -14.74 -4.19 -4.44
C GLU A 61 -13.75 -3.03 -4.26
N LEU A 62 -12.93 -2.80 -5.29
CA LEU A 62 -11.95 -1.70 -5.30
C LEU A 62 -12.60 -0.33 -5.41
N VAL A 63 -13.70 -0.21 -6.17
CA VAL A 63 -14.52 1.01 -6.24
C VAL A 63 -15.11 1.32 -4.87
N SER A 64 -15.79 0.36 -4.24
CA SER A 64 -16.35 0.53 -2.90
C SER A 64 -15.28 0.87 -1.88
N LEU A 65 -14.14 0.16 -1.90
CA LEU A 65 -13.02 0.44 -1.01
C LEU A 65 -12.51 1.89 -1.14
N HIS A 66 -12.39 2.38 -2.38
CA HIS A 66 -11.91 3.74 -2.66
C HIS A 66 -12.90 4.81 -2.19
N ASP A 67 -14.17 4.65 -2.56
CA ASP A 67 -15.21 5.63 -2.29
C ASP A 67 -15.55 5.73 -0.80
N ASP A 68 -15.66 4.58 -0.12
CA ASP A 68 -16.00 4.52 1.31
C ASP A 68 -14.87 5.01 2.24
N ASN A 69 -13.62 5.02 1.76
CA ASN A 69 -12.44 5.32 2.58
C ASN A 69 -11.58 6.47 2.04
N SER A 70 -12.12 7.32 1.18
CA SER A 70 -11.37 8.35 0.43
C SER A 70 -10.63 9.38 1.30
N ASP A 71 -10.97 9.51 2.58
CA ASP A 71 -10.27 10.36 3.56
C ASP A 71 -8.91 9.76 4.01
N LYS A 72 -8.80 8.45 4.11
CA LYS A 72 -7.64 7.73 4.67
C LYS A 72 -6.97 6.75 3.71
N LEU A 73 -7.58 6.44 2.58
CA LEU A 73 -7.10 5.44 1.62
C LEU A 73 -7.31 5.94 0.19
N VAL A 74 -6.43 5.50 -0.71
CA VAL A 74 -6.60 5.64 -2.16
C VAL A 74 -6.29 4.30 -2.84
N VAL A 75 -7.10 3.93 -3.84
CA VAL A 75 -6.79 2.86 -4.79
C VAL A 75 -6.13 3.49 -6.01
N LEU A 76 -5.06 2.88 -6.52
CA LEU A 76 -4.41 3.19 -7.79
C LEU A 76 -4.47 1.94 -8.67
N GLY A 77 -5.23 1.99 -9.75
CA GLY A 77 -5.25 0.93 -10.76
C GLY A 77 -4.12 1.11 -11.75
N ILE A 78 -3.22 0.15 -11.86
CA ILE A 78 -2.14 0.20 -12.85
C ILE A 78 -2.50 -0.75 -14.00
N ASP A 79 -2.81 -0.14 -15.15
CA ASP A 79 -3.02 -0.86 -16.40
C ASP A 79 -1.71 -1.51 -16.85
N TYR A 80 -1.71 -2.85 -16.92
CA TYR A 80 -0.53 -3.69 -17.18
C TYR A 80 -0.62 -4.37 -18.54
N GLU A 81 -0.92 -3.58 -19.58
CA GLU A 81 -1.03 -4.06 -20.96
C GLU A 81 -0.73 -2.95 -21.98
N GLU A 82 -0.37 -3.35 -23.20
CA GLU A 82 -0.30 -2.45 -24.34
C GLU A 82 -1.69 -2.32 -24.98
N VAL A 83 -2.41 -1.26 -24.67
CA VAL A 83 -3.74 -0.99 -25.21
C VAL A 83 -3.86 0.48 -25.64
N ASN A 84 -4.74 0.74 -26.62
CA ASN A 84 -5.05 2.11 -27.03
C ASN A 84 -5.66 2.90 -25.86
N ASN A 85 -5.19 4.14 -25.67
CA ASN A 85 -5.62 4.97 -24.54
C ASN A 85 -7.11 5.34 -24.59
N ASP A 86 -7.66 5.59 -25.80
CA ASP A 86 -9.08 5.94 -25.94
C ASP A 86 -9.96 4.73 -25.60
N TYR A 87 -9.57 3.53 -26.05
CA TYR A 87 -10.24 2.28 -25.67
C TYR A 87 -10.18 2.07 -24.15
N LEU A 88 -9.02 2.30 -23.52
CA LEU A 88 -8.88 2.14 -22.06
C LEU A 88 -9.78 3.11 -21.30
N LYS A 89 -9.88 4.37 -21.74
CA LYS A 89 -10.79 5.37 -21.16
C LYS A 89 -12.24 4.94 -21.22
N GLU A 90 -12.70 4.52 -22.41
CA GLU A 90 -14.06 4.01 -22.60
C GLU A 90 -14.32 2.78 -21.71
N PHE A 91 -13.33 1.89 -21.57
CA PHE A 91 -13.44 0.72 -20.72
C PHE A 91 -13.56 1.11 -19.24
N VAL A 92 -12.70 1.97 -18.73
CA VAL A 92 -12.72 2.48 -17.35
C VAL A 92 -14.07 3.12 -17.01
N GLU A 93 -14.60 3.95 -17.92
CA GLU A 93 -15.94 4.56 -17.78
C GLU A 93 -17.04 3.50 -17.75
N SER A 94 -16.98 2.50 -18.64
CA SER A 94 -17.97 1.42 -18.73
C SER A 94 -18.01 0.55 -17.47
N GLN A 95 -16.88 0.39 -16.80
CA GLN A 95 -16.73 -0.35 -15.54
C GLN A 95 -16.99 0.54 -14.30
N MET A 96 -17.31 1.83 -14.49
CA MET A 96 -17.55 2.81 -13.40
C MET A 96 -16.40 2.87 -12.39
N MET A 97 -15.16 2.77 -12.86
CA MET A 97 -13.98 2.86 -11.97
C MET A 97 -13.79 4.31 -11.53
N THR A 98 -13.94 4.57 -10.23
CA THR A 98 -13.87 5.92 -9.62
C THR A 98 -12.46 6.31 -9.16
N TYR A 99 -11.57 5.35 -9.05
CA TYR A 99 -10.19 5.56 -8.59
C TYR A 99 -9.23 5.86 -9.75
N PRO A 100 -8.08 6.53 -9.49
CA PRO A 100 -7.10 6.86 -10.51
C PRO A 100 -6.54 5.63 -11.24
N ILE A 101 -6.52 5.70 -12.58
CA ILE A 101 -5.90 4.69 -13.44
C ILE A 101 -4.60 5.24 -13.99
N LEU A 102 -3.52 4.50 -13.78
CA LEU A 102 -2.18 4.81 -14.26
C LEU A 102 -1.77 3.79 -15.33
N ARG A 103 -0.93 4.23 -16.25
CA ARG A 103 -0.45 3.40 -17.36
C ARG A 103 1.00 3.01 -17.18
N MET A 104 1.30 1.75 -17.41
CA MET A 104 2.68 1.29 -17.60
C MET A 104 2.73 0.19 -18.64
N ASP A 105 3.88 0.10 -19.32
CA ASP A 105 4.18 -1.07 -20.11
C ASP A 105 4.46 -2.25 -19.17
N PRO A 106 4.12 -3.49 -19.57
CA PRO A 106 4.34 -4.69 -18.76
C PRO A 106 5.79 -4.87 -18.26
N ILE A 107 6.75 -4.20 -18.90
CA ILE A 107 8.19 -4.22 -18.55
C ILE A 107 8.74 -2.79 -18.72
N PRO A 108 9.43 -2.23 -17.73
CA PRO A 108 9.85 -2.77 -16.44
C PRO A 108 8.80 -2.62 -15.34
N VAL A 109 8.86 -3.52 -14.38
CA VAL A 109 8.05 -3.49 -13.17
C VAL A 109 8.43 -2.31 -12.28
N THR A 110 7.48 -1.76 -11.54
CA THR A 110 7.73 -0.72 -10.53
C THR A 110 8.66 -1.22 -9.41
N ARG A 111 9.19 -0.30 -8.60
CA ARG A 111 9.98 -0.64 -7.41
C ARG A 111 9.19 -1.41 -6.34
N LEU A 112 7.87 -1.57 -6.51
CA LEU A 112 7.03 -2.36 -5.60
C LEU A 112 7.38 -3.85 -5.61
N GLY A 113 7.91 -4.35 -6.72
CA GLY A 113 8.30 -5.75 -6.86
C GLY A 113 7.72 -6.41 -8.11
N PRO A 114 7.86 -7.72 -8.26
CA PRO A 114 7.46 -8.43 -9.46
C PRO A 114 5.93 -8.54 -9.56
N VAL A 115 5.41 -8.42 -10.79
CA VAL A 115 4.04 -8.79 -11.17
C VAL A 115 4.13 -10.09 -11.94
N THR A 116 3.86 -11.21 -11.27
CA THR A 116 4.00 -12.57 -11.81
C THR A 116 2.68 -13.13 -12.35
N GLY A 117 1.58 -12.46 -12.05
CA GLY A 117 0.23 -12.76 -12.51
C GLY A 117 -0.71 -11.61 -12.21
N LEU A 118 -1.89 -11.61 -12.86
CA LEU A 118 -2.93 -10.61 -12.64
C LEU A 118 -4.18 -11.24 -12.03
N PRO A 119 -4.88 -10.53 -11.13
CA PRO A 119 -4.45 -9.26 -10.52
C PRO A 119 -3.31 -9.47 -9.51
N THR A 120 -2.50 -8.42 -9.30
CA THR A 120 -1.56 -8.34 -8.18
C THR A 120 -1.76 -7.02 -7.46
N THR A 121 -1.97 -7.09 -6.14
CA THR A 121 -2.22 -5.92 -5.31
C THR A 121 -1.10 -5.73 -4.29
N TYR A 122 -0.56 -4.50 -4.20
CA TYR A 122 0.35 -4.08 -3.15
C TYR A 122 -0.35 -3.13 -2.19
N ILE A 123 -0.08 -3.28 -0.90
CA ILE A 123 -0.57 -2.38 0.15
C ILE A 123 0.61 -1.57 0.66
N ILE A 124 0.48 -0.24 0.61
CA ILE A 124 1.50 0.72 1.01
C ILE A 124 0.98 1.53 2.20
N SER A 125 1.82 1.70 3.22
CA SER A 125 1.47 2.48 4.41
C SER A 125 1.42 4.00 4.12
N PRO A 126 0.86 4.81 5.03
CA PRO A 126 0.88 6.27 4.93
C PRO A 126 2.30 6.85 4.82
N GLU A 127 3.30 6.19 5.38
CA GLU A 127 4.72 6.57 5.32
C GLU A 127 5.37 6.20 3.98
N GLY A 128 4.71 5.34 3.19
CA GLY A 128 5.20 4.85 1.90
C GLY A 128 5.94 3.52 1.97
N GLU A 129 5.75 2.75 3.03
CA GLU A 129 6.35 1.45 3.20
C GLU A 129 5.51 0.37 2.50
N ARG A 130 6.17 -0.56 1.80
CA ARG A 130 5.49 -1.73 1.25
C ARG A 130 5.14 -2.72 2.33
N MET A 131 3.86 -2.80 2.70
CA MET A 131 3.36 -3.60 3.81
C MET A 131 2.96 -5.02 3.42
N ALA A 132 2.37 -5.20 2.23
CA ALA A 132 1.90 -6.50 1.76
C ALA A 132 1.87 -6.58 0.23
N ARG A 133 1.85 -7.82 -0.28
CA ARG A 133 1.58 -8.18 -1.67
C ARG A 133 0.59 -9.35 -1.69
N GLN A 134 -0.43 -9.24 -2.51
CA GLN A 134 -1.40 -10.31 -2.78
C GLN A 134 -1.43 -10.60 -4.27
N GLU A 135 -1.29 -11.85 -4.67
CA GLU A 135 -1.63 -12.36 -6.00
C GLU A 135 -3.05 -12.92 -5.98
N GLY A 136 -3.79 -12.69 -7.06
CA GLY A 136 -5.21 -13.02 -7.15
C GLY A 136 -6.11 -11.93 -6.58
N PRO A 137 -7.46 -12.09 -6.76
CA PRO A 137 -8.44 -11.10 -6.38
C PRO A 137 -8.42 -10.75 -4.89
N VAL A 138 -8.78 -9.50 -4.59
CA VAL A 138 -8.95 -8.98 -3.24
C VAL A 138 -10.40 -8.54 -3.01
N THR A 139 -10.80 -8.43 -1.75
CA THR A 139 -12.09 -7.85 -1.35
C THR A 139 -11.88 -6.62 -0.48
N GLN A 140 -12.86 -5.72 -0.46
CA GLN A 140 -12.87 -4.56 0.43
C GLN A 140 -12.66 -5.00 1.88
N GLU A 141 -13.44 -5.97 2.37
CA GLU A 141 -13.36 -6.48 3.74
C GLU A 141 -11.95 -6.97 4.10
N ALA A 142 -11.29 -7.72 3.20
CA ALA A 142 -9.97 -8.28 3.45
C ALA A 142 -8.90 -7.18 3.60
N ILE A 143 -8.96 -6.14 2.76
CA ILE A 143 -8.04 -5.00 2.82
C ILE A 143 -8.28 -4.17 4.06
N GLU A 144 -9.54 -3.82 4.37
CA GLU A 144 -9.90 -3.07 5.58
C GLU A 144 -9.48 -3.81 6.86
N ALA A 145 -9.73 -5.11 6.93
CA ALA A 145 -9.31 -5.93 8.07
C ALA A 145 -7.77 -6.00 8.21
N TYR A 146 -7.04 -6.01 7.09
CA TYR A 146 -5.58 -5.95 7.11
C TYR A 146 -5.09 -4.61 7.68
N ILE A 147 -5.61 -3.50 7.17
CA ILE A 147 -5.26 -2.14 7.60
C ILE A 147 -5.55 -1.96 9.09
N ALA A 148 -6.77 -2.31 9.54
CA ALA A 148 -7.17 -2.18 10.94
C ALA A 148 -6.24 -2.95 11.90
N ARG A 149 -5.78 -4.16 11.50
CA ARG A 149 -4.79 -4.91 12.30
C ARG A 149 -3.46 -4.19 12.39
N LYS A 150 -3.00 -3.57 11.29
CA LYS A 150 -1.72 -2.84 11.26
C LYS A 150 -1.76 -1.61 12.14
N GLU A 151 -2.79 -0.80 12.03
CA GLU A 151 -3.01 0.39 12.86
C GLU A 151 -3.07 0.06 14.35
N GLN A 152 -3.72 -1.05 14.72
CA GLN A 152 -3.75 -1.53 16.11
C GLN A 152 -2.37 -1.94 16.63
N GLN A 153 -1.55 -2.59 15.79
CA GLN A 153 -0.20 -3.01 16.15
C GLN A 153 0.72 -1.81 16.35
N GLU A 154 0.62 -0.79 15.51
CA GLU A 154 1.41 0.44 15.60
C GLU A 154 0.99 1.28 16.81
N GLY A 155 -0.32 1.40 17.06
CA GLY A 155 -0.85 2.08 18.25
C GLY A 155 -0.42 1.41 19.57
N ALA A 156 -0.27 0.09 19.58
CA ALA A 156 0.19 -0.66 20.75
C ALA A 156 1.72 -0.57 20.95
N ALA A 157 2.49 -0.33 19.88
CA ALA A 157 3.95 -0.22 19.92
C ALA A 157 4.46 1.16 20.37
N THR A 158 3.59 2.19 20.41
CA THR A 158 3.93 3.53 20.90
C THR A 158 3.79 3.56 22.42
N PRO A 159 4.89 3.48 23.23
CA PRO A 159 4.77 3.60 24.68
C PRO A 159 4.33 5.02 25.03
N VAL A 160 3.30 5.14 25.88
CA VAL A 160 2.91 6.39 26.54
C VAL A 160 4.08 6.87 27.41
N SER A 161 5.01 7.60 26.82
CA SER A 161 6.14 8.23 27.53
C SER A 161 6.01 9.74 27.43
N ALA A 162 5.21 10.33 28.31
CA ALA A 162 5.40 11.69 28.85
C ALA A 162 4.47 11.93 30.04
N VAL A 163 4.68 11.22 31.14
CA VAL A 163 4.29 11.78 32.42
C VAL A 163 5.25 12.95 32.70
N LYS A 164 4.77 14.16 32.43
CA LYS A 164 5.42 15.40 32.78
C LYS A 164 5.43 15.51 34.30
N THR A 165 6.59 15.21 34.91
CA THR A 165 6.83 15.42 36.34
C THR A 165 6.64 16.92 36.64
N PRO A 166 5.78 17.32 37.59
CA PRO A 166 5.72 18.71 38.01
C PRO A 166 6.99 19.08 38.74
N ALA A 167 7.56 20.23 38.37
CA ALA A 167 8.72 20.81 39.02
C ALA A 167 8.43 21.09 40.49
N PRO A 168 9.40 20.89 41.43
CA PRO A 168 9.22 21.22 42.82
C PRO A 168 9.20 22.74 42.99
N SER A 169 8.14 23.23 43.64
CA SER A 169 7.96 24.63 44.08
C SER A 169 9.03 24.93 45.15
N SER A 170 9.93 25.86 44.81
CA SER A 170 10.86 26.46 45.80
C SER A 170 10.09 27.51 46.63
N ARG A 171 10.10 27.29 47.94
CA ARG A 171 9.92 28.34 48.94
C ARG A 171 11.26 28.83 49.41
#